data_c7a2a5f55321dc8a3d3973c04afd19be
#
_entry.id   c7a2a5f55321dc8a3d3973c04afd19be
#
_cell.length_a   1.000
_cell.length_b   1.000
_cell.length_c   1.000
_cell.angle_alpha   90.00
_cell.angle_beta   90.00
_cell.angle_gamma   90.00
#
_symmetry.space_group_name_H-M   'P 1'
#
loop_
_entity.id
_entity.type
_entity.pdbx_description
1 polymer ?
#
loop_
_entity_poly.entity_id
_entity_poly.type
_entity_poly.pdbx_seq_one_letter_code
_entity_poly.pdbx_strand_id
1 'polypeptide(L)'
;MLLSFTDKKKVRKSFGKLENILNIPDLIEVQVNSYKNFLEANIENKTNSGITKVFKDIFPIEEFSGLATIEYISYRFEKPKYTVEECHQRGLTYSAALKATLRLVAYDINEEKQTKQVLSAKEQEVYMLSLIHI
;
A
#
# COMPACT_ATOMS: atom_id res chain seq x y z
N MET A 1 45.30 11.62 15.47
CA MET A 1 46.50 12.11 16.16
C MET A 1 46.82 11.18 17.33
N LEU A 2 47.99 10.60 17.34
CA LEU A 2 48.40 9.69 18.40
C LEU A 2 49.13 10.54 19.47
N LEU A 3 48.54 10.66 20.65
CA LEU A 3 49.13 11.35 21.78
C LEU A 3 49.79 10.32 22.73
N SER A 4 51.08 10.38 22.85
CA SER A 4 51.83 9.54 23.80
C SER A 4 52.25 10.41 25.01
N PHE A 5 51.80 10.03 26.21
CA PHE A 5 52.06 10.75 27.44
C PHE A 5 53.10 10.06 28.35
N THR A 6 53.67 8.95 27.92
CA THR A 6 54.64 8.20 28.66
C THR A 6 55.68 7.61 27.73
N ASP A 7 56.90 7.40 28.24
CA ASP A 7 58.01 6.78 27.50
C ASP A 7 57.69 5.36 26.98
N LYS A 8 56.65 4.72 27.51
CA LYS A 8 56.17 3.41 27.09
C LYS A 8 55.16 3.49 25.90
N LYS A 9 55.16 4.56 25.14
CA LYS A 9 54.34 4.72 23.92
C LYS A 9 52.89 4.20 24.06
N LYS A 10 52.17 4.65 25.06
CA LYS A 10 50.73 4.35 25.14
C LYS A 10 49.98 5.12 24.05
N VAL A 11 49.40 4.38 23.12
CA VAL A 11 48.59 4.96 22.06
C VAL A 11 47.19 5.22 22.60
N ARG A 12 46.80 6.49 22.68
CA ARG A 12 45.44 6.89 23.05
C ARG A 12 44.64 7.19 21.78
N LYS A 13 43.47 6.58 21.67
CA LYS A 13 42.55 6.80 20.57
C LYS A 13 41.48 7.80 21.03
N SER A 14 41.25 8.87 20.25
CA SER A 14 40.16 9.80 20.49
C SER A 14 38.86 9.22 19.97
N PHE A 15 37.92 8.94 20.86
CA PHE A 15 36.58 8.46 20.46
C PHE A 15 35.66 9.59 20.01
N GLY A 16 36.02 10.86 20.21
CA GLY A 16 35.24 12.00 19.72
C GLY A 16 35.35 12.26 18.21
N LYS A 17 36.27 11.58 17.50
CA LYS A 17 36.47 11.69 16.05
C LYS A 17 36.34 10.36 15.32
N LEU A 18 35.67 9.37 15.93
CA LEU A 18 35.35 8.12 15.25
C LEU A 18 34.27 8.41 14.22
N GLU A 19 34.53 8.00 12.98
CA GLU A 19 33.50 7.94 11.98
C GLU A 19 32.38 6.98 12.45
N ASN A 20 31.16 7.23 12.00
CA ASN A 20 30.03 6.38 12.33
C ASN A 20 30.33 4.93 11.89
N ILE A 21 30.54 4.05 12.85
CA ILE A 21 30.81 2.63 12.60
C ILE A 21 29.51 1.89 12.27
N LEU A 22 28.41 2.37 12.84
CA LEU A 22 27.07 1.80 12.66
C LEU A 22 26.12 2.92 12.27
N ASN A 23 25.34 2.68 11.23
CA ASN A 23 24.22 3.54 10.91
C ASN A 23 23.16 3.40 12.00
N ILE A 24 22.63 4.54 12.46
CA ILE A 24 21.53 4.54 13.42
C ILE A 24 20.32 3.94 12.70
N PRO A 25 19.71 2.84 13.22
CA PRO A 25 18.54 2.26 12.62
C PRO A 25 17.37 3.25 12.68
N ASP A 26 16.58 3.30 11.63
CA ASP A 26 15.33 4.05 11.63
C ASP A 26 14.31 3.31 12.51
N LEU A 27 13.90 3.95 13.60
CA LEU A 27 12.99 3.33 14.59
C LEU A 27 11.59 3.07 14.04
N ILE A 28 11.20 3.74 12.96
CA ILE A 28 9.90 3.58 12.30
C ILE A 28 10.00 2.80 11.00
N GLU A 29 11.15 2.22 10.68
CA GLU A 29 11.39 1.49 9.44
C GLU A 29 10.38 0.37 9.22
N VAL A 30 10.04 -0.38 10.25
CA VAL A 30 9.06 -1.47 10.18
C VAL A 30 7.70 -0.96 9.72
N GLN A 31 7.23 0.15 10.28
CA GLN A 31 5.96 0.77 9.92
C GLN A 31 5.97 1.29 8.47
N VAL A 32 7.02 2.00 8.09
CA VAL A 32 7.17 2.57 6.74
C VAL A 32 7.26 1.46 5.69
N ASN A 33 8.07 0.43 5.94
CA ASN A 33 8.22 -0.69 5.00
C ASN A 33 6.95 -1.52 4.89
N SER A 34 6.24 -1.75 6.00
CA SER A 34 4.96 -2.44 6.01
C SER A 34 3.93 -1.70 5.14
N TYR A 35 3.85 -0.38 5.28
CA TYR A 35 2.95 0.45 4.49
C TYR A 35 3.33 0.50 3.00
N LYS A 36 4.62 0.63 2.70
CA LYS A 36 5.11 0.55 1.31
C LYS A 36 4.79 -0.78 0.66
N ASN A 37 4.95 -1.88 1.39
CA ASN A 37 4.60 -3.22 0.91
C ASN A 37 3.09 -3.35 0.70
N PHE A 38 2.28 -2.78 1.59
CA PHE A 38 0.83 -2.75 1.43
C PHE A 38 0.41 -1.97 0.18
N LEU A 39 1.05 -0.84 -0.10
CA LEU A 39 0.82 -0.05 -1.32
C LEU A 39 1.45 -0.63 -2.58
N GLU A 40 2.21 -1.71 -2.46
CA GLU A 40 2.91 -2.37 -3.58
C GLU A 40 3.89 -1.45 -4.34
N ALA A 41 4.43 -0.45 -3.63
CA ALA A 41 5.29 0.57 -4.24
C ALA A 41 6.61 0.01 -4.82
N ASN A 42 7.08 -1.13 -4.29
CA ASN A 42 8.37 -1.73 -4.62
C ASN A 42 8.28 -3.12 -5.27
N ILE A 43 7.09 -3.56 -5.64
CA ILE A 43 6.88 -4.92 -6.13
C ILE A 43 6.65 -4.89 -7.64
N GLU A 44 7.56 -5.50 -8.40
CA GLU A 44 7.45 -5.62 -9.86
C GLU A 44 6.25 -6.48 -10.27
N ASN A 45 5.87 -7.47 -9.46
CA ASN A 45 4.72 -8.33 -9.69
C ASN A 45 3.60 -8.06 -8.69
N LYS A 46 2.71 -7.14 -9.02
CA LYS A 46 1.55 -6.73 -8.19
C LYS A 46 0.43 -7.78 -8.04
N THR A 47 0.69 -9.01 -8.41
CA THR A 47 -0.40 -10.00 -8.57
C THR A 47 -0.89 -10.66 -7.30
N ASN A 48 -0.07 -10.71 -6.24
CA ASN A 48 -0.38 -11.48 -5.02
C ASN A 48 0.12 -10.86 -3.72
N SER A 49 0.22 -9.55 -3.63
CA SER A 49 0.70 -8.86 -2.43
C SER A 49 -0.12 -7.62 -2.13
N GLY A 50 -0.03 -7.13 -0.90
CA GLY A 50 -0.59 -5.86 -0.48
C GLY A 50 -2.10 -5.72 -0.71
N ILE A 51 -2.52 -4.57 -1.21
CA ILE A 51 -3.93 -4.23 -1.47
C ILE A 51 -4.54 -5.17 -2.50
N THR A 52 -3.81 -5.52 -3.55
CA THR A 52 -4.30 -6.42 -4.60
C THR A 52 -4.67 -7.79 -4.02
N LYS A 53 -3.87 -8.32 -3.09
CA LYS A 53 -4.18 -9.59 -2.42
C LYS A 53 -5.47 -9.48 -1.61
N VAL A 54 -5.62 -8.41 -0.83
CA VAL A 54 -6.84 -8.19 -0.01
C VAL A 54 -8.09 -8.16 -0.90
N PHE A 55 -8.04 -7.43 -2.02
CA PHE A 55 -9.16 -7.41 -2.94
C PHE A 55 -9.42 -8.78 -3.58
N LYS A 56 -8.39 -9.50 -4.00
CA LYS A 56 -8.55 -10.83 -4.60
C LYS A 56 -9.07 -11.89 -3.62
N ASP A 57 -8.79 -11.75 -2.34
CA ASP A 57 -9.31 -12.66 -1.31
C ASP A 57 -10.82 -12.46 -1.05
N ILE A 58 -11.32 -11.25 -1.28
CA ILE A 58 -12.73 -10.89 -1.10
C ILE A 58 -13.54 -11.08 -2.37
N PHE A 59 -13.00 -10.67 -3.52
CA PHE A 59 -13.64 -10.76 -4.81
C PHE A 59 -13.25 -12.08 -5.54
N PRO A 60 -14.12 -12.65 -6.36
CA PRO A 60 -15.45 -12.17 -6.74
C PRO A 60 -16.50 -12.34 -5.64
N ILE A 61 -17.46 -11.42 -5.57
CA ILE A 61 -18.64 -11.53 -4.73
C ILE A 61 -19.80 -11.99 -5.62
N GLU A 62 -20.30 -13.18 -5.31
CA GLU A 62 -21.39 -13.78 -6.07
C GLU A 62 -22.72 -13.58 -5.34
N GLU A 63 -23.77 -13.32 -6.11
CA GLU A 63 -25.13 -13.34 -5.60
C GLU A 63 -25.55 -14.76 -5.26
N PHE A 64 -26.45 -14.92 -4.28
CA PHE A 64 -26.97 -16.24 -3.86
C PHE A 64 -27.59 -17.05 -5.01
N SER A 65 -28.27 -16.38 -5.95
CA SER A 65 -28.83 -17.03 -7.14
C SER A 65 -27.79 -17.36 -8.23
N GLY A 66 -26.58 -16.79 -8.11
CA GLY A 66 -25.51 -16.94 -9.10
C GLY A 66 -25.74 -16.21 -10.41
N LEU A 67 -26.72 -15.28 -10.44
CA LEU A 67 -27.06 -14.49 -11.63
C LEU A 67 -26.25 -13.20 -11.77
N ALA A 68 -25.62 -12.74 -10.69
CA ALA A 68 -24.79 -11.56 -10.69
C ALA A 68 -23.50 -11.81 -9.92
N THR A 69 -22.41 -11.22 -10.42
CA THR A 69 -21.09 -11.31 -9.79
C THR A 69 -20.40 -9.95 -9.85
N ILE A 70 -19.80 -9.54 -8.74
CA ILE A 70 -18.96 -8.35 -8.71
C ILE A 70 -17.50 -8.79 -8.72
N GLU A 71 -16.77 -8.34 -9.72
CA GLU A 71 -15.36 -8.65 -9.93
C GLU A 71 -14.49 -7.42 -9.63
N TYR A 72 -13.31 -7.65 -9.07
CA TYR A 72 -12.28 -6.63 -8.91
C TYR A 72 -11.40 -6.58 -10.17
N ILE A 73 -11.16 -5.36 -10.68
CA ILE A 73 -10.29 -5.15 -11.84
C ILE A 73 -8.95 -4.56 -11.41
N SER A 74 -8.99 -3.37 -10.83
CA SER A 74 -7.78 -2.61 -10.48
C SER A 74 -8.05 -1.56 -9.40
N TYR A 75 -6.99 -0.99 -8.87
CA TYR A 75 -7.08 0.16 -7.98
C TYR A 75 -6.06 1.24 -8.37
N ARG A 76 -6.33 2.46 -7.95
CA ARG A 76 -5.42 3.59 -8.07
C ARG A 76 -5.58 4.53 -6.90
N PHE A 77 -4.50 5.24 -6.58
CA PHE A 77 -4.54 6.35 -5.63
C PHE A 77 -4.58 7.68 -6.38
N GLU A 78 -5.41 8.59 -5.90
CA GLU A 78 -5.38 9.98 -6.34
C GLU A 78 -4.48 10.83 -5.45
N LYS A 79 -4.05 11.98 -5.97
CA LYS A 79 -3.30 12.93 -5.18
C LYS A 79 -4.17 13.49 -4.05
N PRO A 80 -3.57 13.78 -2.87
CA PRO A 80 -4.29 14.41 -1.77
C PRO A 80 -4.91 15.73 -2.23
N LYS A 81 -6.11 16.01 -1.75
CA LYS A 81 -6.83 17.26 -2.08
C LYS A 81 -6.21 18.47 -1.41
N TYR A 82 -5.70 18.30 -0.19
CA TYR A 82 -5.12 19.34 0.65
C TYR A 82 -3.68 19.03 0.99
N THR A 83 -2.87 20.07 1.19
CA THR A 83 -1.51 19.93 1.73
C THR A 83 -1.54 19.62 3.23
N VAL A 84 -0.41 19.19 3.77
CA VAL A 84 -0.28 18.91 5.21
C VAL A 84 -0.57 20.17 6.03
N GLU A 85 -0.07 21.33 5.60
CA GLU A 85 -0.28 22.61 6.27
C GLU A 85 -1.76 23.03 6.27
N GLU A 86 -2.44 22.88 5.15
CA GLU A 86 -3.88 23.16 5.04
C GLU A 86 -4.71 22.20 5.91
N CYS A 87 -4.31 20.96 6.01
CA CYS A 87 -4.97 20.00 6.91
C CYS A 87 -4.80 20.40 8.37
N HIS A 88 -3.62 20.88 8.77
CA HIS A 88 -3.39 21.38 10.12
C HIS A 88 -4.24 22.63 10.43
N GLN A 89 -4.29 23.58 9.51
CA GLN A 89 -5.08 24.81 9.69
C GLN A 89 -6.58 24.53 9.78
N ARG A 90 -7.08 23.57 9.02
CA ARG A 90 -8.51 23.25 8.96
C ARG A 90 -8.94 22.14 9.91
N GLY A 91 -8.00 21.50 10.62
CA GLY A 91 -8.29 20.35 11.48
C GLY A 91 -8.74 19.11 10.70
N LEU A 92 -8.28 18.95 9.46
CA LEU A 92 -8.63 17.83 8.58
C LEU A 92 -7.57 16.75 8.65
N THR A 93 -7.97 15.53 8.29
CA THR A 93 -7.03 14.41 8.15
C THR A 93 -6.36 14.44 6.78
N TYR A 94 -5.05 14.26 6.75
CA TYR A 94 -4.29 14.12 5.51
C TYR A 94 -4.53 12.75 4.91
N SER A 95 -5.28 12.70 3.81
CA SER A 95 -5.70 11.46 3.18
C SER A 95 -5.72 11.56 1.65
N ALA A 96 -5.51 10.41 1.00
CA ALA A 96 -5.68 10.26 -0.43
C ALA A 96 -6.91 9.41 -0.74
N ALA A 97 -7.53 9.66 -1.88
CA ALA A 97 -8.62 8.82 -2.36
C ALA A 97 -8.05 7.56 -3.01
N LEU A 98 -8.46 6.41 -2.49
CA LEU A 98 -8.27 5.11 -3.13
C LEU A 98 -9.48 4.85 -4.03
N LYS A 99 -9.26 4.71 -5.32
CA LYS A 99 -10.28 4.33 -6.29
C LYS A 99 -10.09 2.90 -6.73
N ALA A 100 -11.10 2.09 -6.52
CA ALA A 100 -11.15 0.71 -6.99
C ALA A 100 -12.13 0.61 -8.15
N THR A 101 -11.70 0.00 -9.24
CA THR A 101 -12.55 -0.29 -10.40
C THR A 101 -13.12 -1.68 -10.22
N LEU A 102 -14.44 -1.75 -10.13
CA LEU A 102 -15.20 -2.99 -10.00
C LEU A 102 -16.05 -3.20 -11.25
N ARG A 103 -16.28 -4.47 -11.59
CA ARG A 103 -17.13 -4.88 -12.68
C ARG A 103 -18.29 -5.69 -12.15
N LEU A 104 -19.51 -5.25 -12.43
CA LEU A 104 -20.71 -6.03 -12.22
C LEU A 104 -21.02 -6.80 -13.49
N VAL A 105 -21.07 -8.12 -13.37
CA VAL A 105 -21.44 -9.03 -14.48
C VAL A 105 -22.76 -9.68 -14.11
N ALA A 106 -23.75 -9.51 -14.99
CA ALA A 106 -25.03 -10.21 -14.89
C ALA A 106 -25.06 -11.37 -15.89
N TYR A 107 -25.54 -12.50 -15.43
CA TYR A 107 -25.65 -13.74 -16.21
C TYR A 107 -27.11 -14.09 -16.45
N ASP A 108 -27.38 -14.70 -17.61
CA ASP A 108 -28.63 -15.39 -17.89
C ASP A 108 -28.37 -16.90 -17.88
N ILE A 109 -29.31 -17.65 -17.33
CA ILE A 109 -29.24 -19.10 -17.29
C ILE A 109 -30.15 -19.62 -18.40
N ASN A 110 -29.54 -20.09 -19.48
CA ASN A 110 -30.30 -20.87 -20.48
C ASN A 110 -30.59 -22.25 -19.91
N GLU A 111 -31.86 -22.48 -19.56
CA GLU A 111 -32.32 -23.75 -18.99
C GLU A 111 -32.07 -24.95 -19.88
N GLU A 112 -32.07 -24.75 -21.22
CA GLU A 112 -31.85 -25.83 -22.18
C GLU A 112 -30.43 -26.36 -22.28
N LYS A 113 -29.40 -25.51 -21.93
CA LYS A 113 -27.97 -25.84 -22.08
C LYS A 113 -27.18 -25.82 -20.81
N GLN A 114 -27.76 -25.45 -19.67
CA GLN A 114 -27.05 -25.22 -18.38
C GLN A 114 -25.80 -24.36 -18.50
N THR A 115 -25.75 -23.46 -19.47
CA THR A 115 -24.62 -22.55 -19.70
C THR A 115 -25.00 -21.15 -19.26
N LYS A 116 -24.14 -20.56 -18.42
CA LYS A 116 -24.23 -19.15 -18.03
C LYS A 116 -23.76 -18.28 -19.20
N GLN A 117 -24.63 -17.41 -19.70
CA GLN A 117 -24.26 -16.41 -20.69
C GLN A 117 -24.20 -15.03 -20.04
N VAL A 118 -23.19 -14.24 -20.39
CA VAL A 118 -23.07 -12.86 -19.91
C VAL A 118 -24.14 -12.00 -20.58
N LEU A 119 -25.08 -11.50 -19.79
CA LEU A 119 -26.15 -10.61 -20.25
C LEU A 119 -25.63 -9.17 -20.36
N SER A 120 -24.96 -8.71 -19.35
CA SER A 120 -24.38 -7.37 -19.32
C SER A 120 -23.18 -7.31 -18.38
N ALA A 121 -22.22 -6.45 -18.71
CA ALA A 121 -21.09 -6.13 -17.84
C ALA A 121 -20.99 -4.61 -17.72
N LYS A 122 -20.98 -4.09 -16.50
CA LYS A 122 -20.86 -2.67 -16.22
C LYS A 122 -19.72 -2.41 -15.26
N GLU A 123 -18.82 -1.51 -15.62
CA GLU A 123 -17.72 -1.09 -14.78
C GLU A 123 -18.07 0.20 -14.03
N GLN A 124 -17.69 0.26 -12.77
CA GLN A 124 -17.90 1.41 -11.90
C GLN A 124 -16.68 1.62 -11.01
N GLU A 125 -16.26 2.87 -10.85
CA GLU A 125 -15.26 3.25 -9.86
C GLU A 125 -15.94 3.51 -8.51
N VAL A 126 -15.41 2.88 -7.48
CA VAL A 126 -15.77 3.12 -6.07
C VAL A 126 -14.57 3.69 -5.36
N TYR A 127 -14.76 4.69 -4.52
CA TYR A 127 -13.65 5.30 -3.80
C TYR A 127 -13.85 5.30 -2.28
N MET A 128 -12.72 5.26 -1.58
CA MET A 128 -12.64 5.42 -0.13
C MET A 128 -11.43 6.29 0.22
N LEU A 129 -11.47 6.91 1.39
CA LEU A 129 -10.33 7.68 1.88
C LEU A 129 -9.33 6.74 2.55
N SER A 130 -8.06 6.91 2.25
CA SER A 130 -6.96 6.20 2.89
C SER A 130 -6.02 7.20 3.54
N LEU A 131 -5.59 6.89 4.77
CA LEU A 131 -4.57 7.68 5.46
C LEU A 131 -3.25 7.61 4.70
N ILE A 132 -2.56 8.75 4.61
CA ILE A 132 -1.26 8.82 3.99
C ILE A 132 -0.19 8.77 5.08
N HIS A 133 0.78 7.88 4.93
CA HIS A 133 1.99 7.91 5.72
C HIS A 133 2.88 9.08 5.28
N ILE A 134 3.19 9.88 6.26
CA ILE A 134 4.14 10.98 6.12
C ILE A 134 5.53 10.48 6.39
#